data_f22fa358d9c69c8077bcf4758c51fc73
#
_entry.id   f22fa358d9c69c8077bcf4758c51fc73
#
_cell.length_a   1.000
_cell.length_b   1.000
_cell.length_c   1.000
_cell.angle_alpha   90.00
_cell.angle_beta   90.00
_cell.angle_gamma   90.00
#
_symmetry.space_group_name_H-M   'P 1'
#
loop_
_entity.id
_entity.type
_entity.pdbx_description
1 polymer ?
#
loop_
_entity_poly.entity_id
_entity_poly.type
_entity_poly.pdbx_seq_one_letter_code
_entity_poly.pdbx_strand_id
1 'polypeptide(L)'
;MKEYFKAGNMLNPVPAVMVSCGDMEKSNIVTVAWCGNVCTNPPMLYISLRKERYSYEIINDKKEFVVNLVTSNLTYACDFCGVRSGRNIDKFKFLNLTKLKSRYVSSPSILESPVSIECKVNRIINLGSHDMIIADILGVTVSKELIDEKGRFNFEKSNPIVYSHGEYYALGEYIGKFGYSVKK
;
A
#
# COMPACT_ATOMS: atom_id res chain seq x y z
N MET A 1 30.01 -18.58 -6.07
CA MET A 1 29.47 -19.77 -5.38
C MET A 1 28.10 -19.41 -4.86
N LYS A 2 27.12 -20.32 -4.86
CA LYS A 2 25.75 -20.10 -4.34
C LYS A 2 25.44 -21.17 -3.30
N GLU A 3 24.72 -20.79 -2.23
CA GLU A 3 24.27 -21.69 -1.18
C GLU A 3 22.78 -21.97 -1.30
N TYR A 4 22.35 -23.16 -0.86
CA TYR A 4 20.96 -23.56 -0.85
C TYR A 4 20.30 -23.21 0.51
N PHE A 5 19.19 -22.50 0.43
CA PHE A 5 18.33 -22.22 1.57
C PHE A 5 17.03 -23.02 1.53
N LYS A 6 16.40 -23.21 2.68
CA LYS A 6 15.03 -23.73 2.75
C LYS A 6 14.09 -22.82 1.97
N ALA A 7 12.99 -23.38 1.45
CA ALA A 7 11.93 -22.60 0.83
C ALA A 7 11.42 -21.51 1.80
N GLY A 8 11.37 -20.27 1.34
CA GLY A 8 11.00 -19.11 2.13
C GLY A 8 10.73 -17.88 1.28
N ASN A 9 10.24 -16.83 1.91
CA ASN A 9 9.82 -15.59 1.26
C ASN A 9 11.03 -14.69 0.99
N MET A 10 11.75 -14.97 -0.09
CA MET A 10 12.99 -14.27 -0.47
C MET A 10 12.78 -13.21 -1.57
N LEU A 11 11.55 -12.99 -2.03
CA LEU A 11 11.27 -11.96 -3.01
C LEU A 11 11.27 -10.58 -2.34
N ASN A 12 12.42 -9.93 -2.35
CA ASN A 12 12.70 -8.62 -1.76
C ASN A 12 13.59 -7.78 -2.69
N PRO A 13 13.55 -6.44 -2.65
CA PRO A 13 12.65 -5.64 -1.81
C PRO A 13 11.22 -5.63 -2.35
N VAL A 14 10.27 -5.35 -1.46
CA VAL A 14 8.84 -5.19 -1.79
C VAL A 14 8.36 -3.82 -1.33
N PRO A 15 7.23 -3.27 -1.85
CA PRO A 15 6.65 -2.06 -1.30
C PRO A 15 6.17 -2.31 0.14
N ALA A 16 6.15 -1.27 0.96
CA ALA A 16 5.39 -1.24 2.20
C ALA A 16 4.32 -0.17 2.06
N VAL A 17 3.05 -0.54 2.24
CA VAL A 17 1.92 0.38 2.08
C VAL A 17 1.03 0.37 3.31
N MET A 18 0.33 1.48 3.56
CA MET A 18 -0.74 1.54 4.54
C MET A 18 -2.09 1.35 3.84
N VAL A 19 -2.82 0.29 4.21
CA VAL A 19 -4.15 0.01 3.68
C VAL A 19 -5.19 0.51 4.68
N SER A 20 -5.96 1.53 4.32
CA SER A 20 -7.09 2.02 5.10
C SER A 20 -8.40 1.38 4.65
N CYS A 21 -9.29 1.11 5.59
CA CYS A 21 -10.57 0.45 5.37
C CYS A 21 -11.63 0.94 6.37
N GLY A 22 -12.90 0.67 6.09
CA GLY A 22 -14.03 1.14 6.87
C GLY A 22 -14.70 2.35 6.22
N ASP A 23 -15.02 3.37 7.01
CA ASP A 23 -15.62 4.62 6.56
C ASP A 23 -15.07 5.82 7.35
N MET A 24 -15.61 7.02 7.12
CA MET A 24 -15.11 8.23 7.79
C MET A 24 -15.32 8.21 9.31
N GLU A 25 -16.32 7.50 9.80
CA GLU A 25 -16.60 7.38 11.24
C GLU A 25 -15.76 6.26 11.86
N LYS A 26 -15.87 5.04 11.32
CA LYS A 26 -15.19 3.85 11.82
C LYS A 26 -14.24 3.28 10.78
N SER A 27 -12.98 3.58 10.93
CA SER A 27 -11.91 3.14 10.01
C SER A 27 -10.73 2.53 10.74
N ASN A 28 -9.95 1.76 10.01
CA ASN A 28 -8.69 1.19 10.49
C ASN A 28 -7.62 1.28 9.40
N ILE A 29 -6.35 1.12 9.82
CA ILE A 29 -5.19 1.04 8.93
C ILE A 29 -4.42 -0.25 9.26
N VAL A 30 -3.94 -0.92 8.22
CA VAL A 30 -3.02 -2.05 8.34
C VAL A 30 -1.86 -1.88 7.36
N THR A 31 -0.66 -2.24 7.78
CA THR A 31 0.51 -2.27 6.90
C THR A 31 0.55 -3.57 6.13
N VAL A 32 0.79 -3.47 4.84
CA VAL A 32 0.92 -4.60 3.93
C VAL A 32 2.18 -4.42 3.09
N ALA A 33 3.03 -5.45 3.10
CA ALA A 33 4.21 -5.53 2.24
C ALA A 33 3.99 -6.49 1.05
N TRP A 34 3.08 -7.43 1.19
CA TRP A 34 2.75 -8.35 0.08
C TRP A 34 1.59 -7.79 -0.73
N CYS A 35 1.93 -6.90 -1.66
CA CYS A 35 1.00 -6.24 -2.56
C CYS A 35 1.70 -5.92 -3.89
N GLY A 36 0.92 -5.72 -4.93
CA GLY A 36 1.44 -5.38 -6.25
C GLY A 36 0.35 -5.22 -7.29
N ASN A 37 0.75 -4.67 -8.45
CA ASN A 37 -0.11 -4.58 -9.62
C ASN A 37 -0.30 -5.98 -10.23
N VAL A 38 -1.52 -6.26 -10.70
CA VAL A 38 -1.88 -7.56 -11.32
C VAL A 38 -2.17 -7.40 -12.79
N CYS A 39 -2.88 -6.35 -13.16
CA CYS A 39 -3.38 -6.14 -14.53
C CYS A 39 -3.40 -4.65 -14.85
N THR A 40 -3.16 -4.32 -16.12
CA THR A 40 -3.19 -2.94 -16.62
C THR A 40 -4.53 -2.57 -17.21
N ASN A 41 -5.21 -3.50 -17.86
CA ASN A 41 -6.52 -3.28 -18.47
C ASN A 41 -7.44 -4.50 -18.25
N PRO A 42 -8.42 -4.40 -17.33
CA PRO A 42 -8.65 -3.28 -16.41
C PRO A 42 -7.52 -3.10 -15.39
N PRO A 43 -7.34 -1.89 -14.81
CA PRO A 43 -6.29 -1.67 -13.82
C PRO A 43 -6.65 -2.39 -12.50
N MET A 44 -5.77 -3.27 -12.06
CA MET A 44 -5.99 -4.10 -10.87
C MET A 44 -4.72 -4.23 -10.04
N LEU A 45 -4.90 -4.36 -8.73
CA LEU A 45 -3.84 -4.69 -7.78
C LEU A 45 -4.29 -5.82 -6.84
N TYR A 46 -3.33 -6.37 -6.09
CA TYR A 46 -3.63 -7.27 -4.98
C TYR A 46 -2.98 -6.79 -3.69
N ILE A 47 -3.59 -7.18 -2.59
CA ILE A 47 -2.98 -7.21 -1.25
C ILE A 47 -3.12 -8.62 -0.70
N SER A 48 -2.10 -9.09 0.04
CA SER A 48 -2.15 -10.39 0.73
C SER A 48 -2.20 -10.14 2.24
N LEU A 49 -3.29 -10.58 2.88
CA LEU A 49 -3.61 -10.22 4.26
C LEU A 49 -3.97 -11.46 5.08
N ARG A 50 -3.47 -11.53 6.31
CA ARG A 50 -3.85 -12.57 7.27
C ARG A 50 -5.28 -12.36 7.76
N LYS A 51 -6.04 -13.46 7.89
CA LYS A 51 -7.45 -13.43 8.32
C LYS A 51 -7.66 -12.89 9.74
N GLU A 52 -6.70 -13.09 10.63
CA GLU A 52 -6.76 -12.61 12.00
C GLU A 52 -6.56 -11.08 12.15
N ARG A 53 -6.14 -10.39 11.10
CA ARG A 53 -6.02 -8.92 11.10
C ARG A 53 -7.40 -8.28 11.16
N TYR A 54 -7.57 -7.29 12.03
CA TYR A 54 -8.84 -6.57 12.16
C TYR A 54 -9.31 -5.93 10.85
N SER A 55 -8.39 -5.39 10.05
CA SER A 55 -8.71 -4.86 8.72
C SER A 55 -9.27 -5.91 7.76
N TYR A 56 -8.91 -7.20 7.93
CA TYR A 56 -9.44 -8.26 7.08
C TYR A 56 -10.97 -8.37 7.21
N GLU A 57 -11.49 -8.34 8.43
CA GLU A 57 -12.93 -8.38 8.69
C GLU A 57 -13.65 -7.21 8.02
N ILE A 58 -13.10 -6.00 8.19
CA ILE A 58 -13.66 -4.77 7.62
C ILE A 58 -13.66 -4.82 6.09
N ILE A 59 -12.53 -5.22 5.47
CA ILE A 59 -12.41 -5.32 4.01
C ILE A 59 -13.33 -6.42 3.48
N ASN A 60 -13.42 -7.55 4.19
CA ASN A 60 -14.31 -8.64 3.76
C ASN A 60 -15.80 -8.28 3.85
N ASP A 61 -16.19 -7.41 4.78
CA ASP A 61 -17.55 -6.88 4.90
C ASP A 61 -17.85 -5.80 3.86
N LYS A 62 -17.03 -4.75 3.80
CA LYS A 62 -17.25 -3.56 2.96
C LYS A 62 -16.89 -3.80 1.48
N LYS A 63 -16.03 -4.77 1.18
CA LYS A 63 -15.52 -5.08 -0.16
C LYS A 63 -14.79 -3.91 -0.82
N GLU A 64 -14.19 -3.04 -0.04
CA GLU A 64 -13.44 -1.88 -0.50
C GLU A 64 -12.35 -1.48 0.48
N PHE A 65 -11.32 -0.82 -0.02
CA PHE A 65 -10.20 -0.29 0.76
C PHE A 65 -9.43 0.76 -0.05
N VAL A 66 -8.51 1.47 0.60
CA VAL A 66 -7.58 2.38 -0.06
C VAL A 66 -6.15 1.97 0.24
N VAL A 67 -5.31 1.88 -0.79
CA VAL A 67 -3.86 1.68 -0.65
C VAL A 67 -3.19 3.05 -0.63
N ASN A 68 -2.50 3.38 0.47
CA ASN A 68 -1.78 4.64 0.65
C ASN A 68 -0.28 4.36 0.61
N LEU A 69 0.44 4.97 -0.34
CA LEU A 69 1.87 4.79 -0.49
C LEU A 69 2.62 5.48 0.64
N VAL A 70 3.76 4.91 1.03
CA VAL A 70 4.51 5.32 2.22
C VAL A 70 5.82 6.00 1.81
N THR A 71 6.10 7.10 2.48
CA THR A 71 7.35 7.87 2.37
C THR A 71 8.21 7.69 3.61
N SER A 72 9.46 8.16 3.57
CA SER A 72 10.37 8.14 4.73
C SER A 72 9.74 8.78 5.98
N ASN A 73 8.98 9.87 5.81
CA ASN A 73 8.30 10.55 6.93
C ASN A 73 7.15 9.75 7.53
N LEU A 74 6.57 8.82 6.77
CA LEU A 74 5.46 7.97 7.20
C LEU A 74 5.92 6.57 7.69
N THR A 75 7.23 6.28 7.70
CA THR A 75 7.77 4.97 8.06
C THR A 75 7.36 4.55 9.47
N TYR A 76 7.40 5.46 10.46
CA TYR A 76 6.95 5.18 11.82
C TYR A 76 5.47 4.78 11.87
N ALA A 77 4.61 5.53 11.17
CA ALA A 77 3.19 5.21 11.10
C ALA A 77 2.93 3.87 10.39
N CYS A 78 3.68 3.60 9.32
CA CYS A 78 3.64 2.34 8.60
C CYS A 78 3.98 1.16 9.53
N ASP A 79 5.11 1.21 10.22
CA ASP A 79 5.52 0.17 11.16
C ASP A 79 4.48 -0.05 12.25
N PHE A 80 4.06 1.03 12.92
CA PHE A 80 3.05 0.99 13.99
C PHE A 80 1.75 0.31 13.53
N CYS A 81 1.26 0.67 12.32
CA CYS A 81 0.04 0.08 11.75
C CYS A 81 0.17 -1.42 11.47
N GLY A 82 1.39 -1.91 11.22
CA GLY A 82 1.69 -3.33 11.04
C GLY A 82 1.74 -4.13 12.35
N VAL A 83 2.18 -3.49 13.45
CA VAL A 83 2.41 -4.16 14.74
C VAL A 83 1.18 -4.09 15.65
N ARG A 84 0.50 -2.93 15.74
CA ARG A 84 -0.64 -2.72 16.65
C ARG A 84 -1.96 -3.08 16.01
N SER A 85 -2.88 -3.66 16.81
CA SER A 85 -4.24 -3.97 16.37
C SER A 85 -5.17 -2.78 16.52
N GLY A 86 -5.96 -2.50 15.47
CA GLY A 86 -7.02 -1.48 15.50
C GLY A 86 -8.24 -1.87 16.35
N ARG A 87 -8.29 -3.09 16.92
CA ARG A 87 -9.30 -3.46 17.91
C ARG A 87 -9.12 -2.70 19.22
N ASN A 88 -7.87 -2.32 19.54
CA ASN A 88 -7.49 -1.76 20.83
C ASN A 88 -7.10 -0.28 20.75
N ILE A 89 -6.91 0.26 19.54
CA ILE A 89 -6.43 1.63 19.35
C ILE A 89 -6.96 2.22 18.04
N ASP A 90 -7.42 3.47 18.11
CA ASP A 90 -7.69 4.28 16.92
C ASP A 90 -6.35 4.77 16.33
N LYS A 91 -5.93 4.16 15.23
CA LYS A 91 -4.63 4.43 14.60
C LYS A 91 -4.58 5.81 13.95
N PHE A 92 -5.67 6.29 13.36
CA PHE A 92 -5.72 7.65 12.81
C PHE A 92 -5.46 8.68 13.90
N LYS A 93 -6.19 8.57 15.01
CA LYS A 93 -6.06 9.49 16.15
C LYS A 93 -4.69 9.38 16.81
N PHE A 94 -4.22 8.16 17.08
CA PHE A 94 -2.94 7.94 17.80
C PHE A 94 -1.74 8.45 17.00
N LEU A 95 -1.74 8.26 15.68
CA LEU A 95 -0.65 8.66 14.78
C LEU A 95 -0.82 10.08 14.24
N ASN A 96 -1.88 10.78 14.65
CA ASN A 96 -2.22 12.11 14.15
C ASN A 96 -2.31 12.14 12.60
N LEU A 97 -2.90 11.08 12.02
CA LEU A 97 -3.14 10.98 10.58
C LEU A 97 -4.52 11.55 10.25
N THR A 98 -4.60 12.27 9.14
CA THR A 98 -5.83 12.93 8.70
C THR A 98 -6.59 12.05 7.73
N LYS A 99 -7.87 11.78 8.03
CA LYS A 99 -8.78 11.09 7.10
C LYS A 99 -9.17 12.04 5.98
N LEU A 100 -8.89 11.65 4.75
CA LEU A 100 -9.37 12.34 3.56
C LEU A 100 -10.49 11.51 2.92
N LYS A 101 -11.65 12.14 2.65
CA LYS A 101 -12.79 11.47 2.02
C LYS A 101 -12.40 11.02 0.61
N SER A 102 -12.54 9.73 0.34
CA SER A 102 -12.35 9.12 -0.96
C SER A 102 -13.51 9.49 -1.93
N ARG A 103 -13.26 9.37 -3.21
CA ARG A 103 -14.26 9.71 -4.25
C ARG A 103 -15.15 8.54 -4.64
N TYR A 104 -14.58 7.33 -4.70
CA TYR A 104 -15.24 6.16 -5.26
C TYR A 104 -15.57 5.08 -4.22
N VAL A 105 -14.96 5.15 -3.03
CA VAL A 105 -15.15 4.19 -1.95
C VAL A 105 -15.48 4.90 -0.63
N SER A 106 -16.09 4.21 0.33
CA SER A 106 -16.37 4.78 1.67
C SER A 106 -15.12 4.83 2.55
N SER A 107 -14.16 3.96 2.29
CA SER A 107 -12.88 3.88 3.01
C SER A 107 -12.08 5.18 2.85
N PRO A 108 -11.62 5.82 3.94
CA PRO A 108 -10.87 7.08 3.85
C PRO A 108 -9.47 6.85 3.29
N SER A 109 -8.97 7.81 2.50
CA SER A 109 -7.56 7.97 2.20
C SER A 109 -6.82 8.59 3.40
N ILE A 110 -5.49 8.53 3.40
CA ILE A 110 -4.61 9.20 4.36
C ILE A 110 -4.06 10.47 3.71
N LEU A 111 -4.39 11.65 4.23
CA LEU A 111 -4.01 12.93 3.62
C LEU A 111 -2.49 13.09 3.48
N GLU A 112 -1.74 12.59 4.45
CA GLU A 112 -0.26 12.67 4.50
C GLU A 112 0.42 11.71 3.50
N SER A 113 -0.32 10.77 2.93
CA SER A 113 0.19 9.90 1.87
C SER A 113 0.24 10.64 0.53
N PRO A 114 1.37 10.57 -0.20
CA PRO A 114 1.50 11.26 -1.48
C PRO A 114 0.65 10.66 -2.60
N VAL A 115 0.24 9.39 -2.44
CA VAL A 115 -0.59 8.66 -3.41
C VAL A 115 -1.54 7.75 -2.67
N SER A 116 -2.82 7.87 -2.97
CA SER A 116 -3.87 6.98 -2.47
C SER A 116 -4.61 6.34 -3.63
N ILE A 117 -4.76 5.01 -3.60
CA ILE A 117 -5.36 4.20 -4.66
C ILE A 117 -6.66 3.60 -4.11
N GLU A 118 -7.79 4.01 -4.64
CA GLU A 118 -9.13 3.57 -4.23
C GLU A 118 -9.50 2.25 -4.91
N CYS A 119 -9.82 1.24 -4.12
CA CYS A 119 -9.94 -0.13 -4.57
C CYS A 119 -11.27 -0.75 -4.17
N LYS A 120 -11.87 -1.50 -5.11
CA LYS A 120 -13.03 -2.37 -4.87
C LYS A 120 -12.62 -3.83 -5.02
N VAL A 121 -12.94 -4.66 -4.03
CA VAL A 121 -12.60 -6.08 -4.05
C VAL A 121 -13.31 -6.78 -5.21
N ASN A 122 -12.53 -7.40 -6.08
CA ASN A 122 -12.99 -8.22 -7.19
C ASN A 122 -13.16 -9.68 -6.75
N ARG A 123 -12.09 -10.25 -6.13
CA ARG A 123 -12.12 -11.62 -5.60
C ARG A 123 -11.15 -11.81 -4.45
N ILE A 124 -11.42 -12.81 -3.63
CA ILE A 124 -10.55 -13.23 -2.52
C ILE A 124 -10.14 -14.68 -2.77
N ILE A 125 -8.85 -14.95 -2.77
CA ILE A 125 -8.25 -16.27 -2.99
C ILE A 125 -7.62 -16.74 -1.68
N ASN A 126 -8.06 -17.87 -1.17
CA ASN A 126 -7.49 -18.48 0.03
C ASN A 126 -6.16 -19.16 -0.31
N LEU A 127 -5.08 -18.78 0.38
CA LEU A 127 -3.73 -19.33 0.20
C LEU A 127 -3.14 -19.93 1.49
N GLY A 128 -3.98 -20.27 2.45
CA GLY A 128 -3.55 -20.80 3.76
C GLY A 128 -3.42 -19.70 4.81
N SER A 129 -2.20 -19.31 5.20
CA SER A 129 -1.97 -18.28 6.24
C SER A 129 -2.43 -16.88 5.83
N HIS A 130 -2.57 -16.62 4.55
CA HIS A 130 -3.02 -15.36 3.98
C HIS A 130 -4.08 -15.61 2.92
N ASP A 131 -4.98 -14.66 2.78
CA ASP A 131 -5.83 -14.54 1.60
C ASP A 131 -5.26 -13.46 0.68
N MET A 132 -5.22 -13.76 -0.63
CA MET A 132 -4.92 -12.78 -1.66
C MET A 132 -6.21 -12.08 -2.06
N ILE A 133 -6.29 -10.79 -1.81
CA ILE A 133 -7.43 -9.93 -2.14
C ILE A 133 -7.09 -9.19 -3.42
N ILE A 134 -7.69 -9.59 -4.54
CA ILE A 134 -7.56 -8.92 -5.82
C ILE A 134 -8.65 -7.84 -5.91
N ALA A 135 -8.27 -6.65 -6.33
CA ALA A 135 -9.17 -5.50 -6.38
C ALA A 135 -9.01 -4.70 -7.68
N ASP A 136 -10.15 -4.18 -8.16
CA ASP A 136 -10.20 -3.21 -9.23
C ASP A 136 -9.80 -1.84 -8.70
N ILE A 137 -8.95 -1.12 -9.42
CA ILE A 137 -8.58 0.27 -9.12
C ILE A 137 -9.65 1.19 -9.71
N LEU A 138 -10.36 1.91 -8.84
CA LEU A 138 -11.44 2.83 -9.23
C LEU A 138 -10.94 4.26 -9.43
N GLY A 139 -9.88 4.65 -8.73
CA GLY A 139 -9.30 5.97 -8.83
C GLY A 139 -7.98 6.08 -8.08
N VAL A 140 -7.23 7.12 -8.41
CA VAL A 140 -5.95 7.45 -7.76
C VAL A 140 -5.94 8.93 -7.44
N THR A 141 -5.59 9.26 -6.20
CA THR A 141 -5.34 10.62 -5.76
C THR A 141 -3.84 10.80 -5.55
N VAL A 142 -3.29 11.90 -6.02
CA VAL A 142 -1.86 12.24 -5.88
C VAL A 142 -1.70 13.66 -5.31
N SER A 143 -0.65 13.86 -4.54
CA SER A 143 -0.28 15.18 -4.03
C SER A 143 0.14 16.12 -5.17
N LYS A 144 -0.39 17.34 -5.18
CA LYS A 144 -0.17 18.31 -6.26
C LYS A 144 1.31 18.67 -6.45
N GLU A 145 2.08 18.71 -5.36
CA GLU A 145 3.51 19.00 -5.37
C GLU A 145 4.35 17.95 -6.11
N LEU A 146 3.80 16.77 -6.36
CA LEU A 146 4.44 15.72 -7.16
C LEU A 146 4.12 15.80 -8.65
N ILE A 147 3.28 16.76 -9.06
CA ILE A 147 2.93 16.99 -10.45
C ILE A 147 3.73 18.21 -10.94
N ASP A 148 4.53 18.03 -11.99
CA ASP A 148 5.31 19.12 -12.56
C ASP A 148 4.42 20.06 -13.43
N GLU A 149 4.98 21.18 -13.89
CA GLU A 149 4.30 22.19 -14.71
C GLU A 149 3.77 21.62 -16.05
N LYS A 150 4.29 20.46 -16.48
CA LYS A 150 3.86 19.74 -17.68
C LYS A 150 2.82 18.66 -17.38
N GLY A 151 2.34 18.59 -16.14
CA GLY A 151 1.36 17.59 -15.69
C GLY A 151 1.95 16.17 -15.48
N ARG A 152 3.30 16.01 -15.42
CA ARG A 152 3.93 14.72 -15.20
C ARG A 152 4.07 14.46 -13.72
N PHE A 153 3.76 13.22 -13.32
CA PHE A 153 3.87 12.75 -11.96
C PHE A 153 5.31 12.29 -11.65
N ASN A 154 5.90 12.81 -10.57
CA ASN A 154 7.26 12.55 -10.13
C ASN A 154 7.27 11.95 -8.72
N PHE A 155 6.93 10.66 -8.62
CA PHE A 155 6.78 9.98 -7.33
C PHE A 155 8.10 9.91 -6.53
N GLU A 156 9.25 9.81 -7.20
CA GLU A 156 10.57 9.79 -6.59
C GLU A 156 10.86 10.99 -5.68
N LYS A 157 10.24 12.14 -5.95
CA LYS A 157 10.36 13.34 -5.12
C LYS A 157 9.68 13.23 -3.74
N SER A 158 8.83 12.23 -3.55
CA SER A 158 8.16 11.97 -2.26
C SER A 158 9.02 11.22 -1.27
N ASN A 159 10.24 10.79 -1.64
CA ASN A 159 11.11 9.92 -0.84
C ASN A 159 10.41 8.61 -0.44
N PRO A 160 9.96 7.80 -1.42
CA PRO A 160 9.28 6.55 -1.15
C PRO A 160 10.21 5.53 -0.50
N ILE A 161 9.62 4.54 0.20
CA ILE A 161 10.35 3.48 0.88
C ILE A 161 10.07 2.11 0.27
N VAL A 162 10.98 1.17 0.54
CA VAL A 162 10.82 -0.26 0.29
C VAL A 162 11.05 -1.04 1.59
N TYR A 163 10.50 -2.24 1.65
CA TYR A 163 10.69 -3.17 2.76
C TYR A 163 11.51 -4.38 2.31
N SER A 164 12.50 -4.77 3.09
CA SER A 164 13.35 -5.93 2.84
C SER A 164 13.74 -6.60 4.13
N HIS A 165 13.40 -7.89 4.29
CA HIS A 165 13.84 -8.74 5.40
C HIS A 165 13.65 -8.14 6.81
N GLY A 166 12.53 -7.48 7.05
CA GLY A 166 12.22 -6.90 8.37
C GLY A 166 12.64 -5.44 8.54
N GLU A 167 13.22 -4.81 7.51
CA GLU A 167 13.77 -3.47 7.57
C GLU A 167 13.19 -2.57 6.47
N TYR A 168 13.17 -1.26 6.71
CA TYR A 168 12.71 -0.25 5.76
C TYR A 168 13.90 0.50 5.17
N TYR A 169 13.88 0.74 3.86
CA TYR A 169 14.92 1.46 3.12
C TYR A 169 14.32 2.53 2.24
N ALA A 170 14.99 3.66 2.09
CA ALA A 170 14.70 4.62 1.04
C ALA A 170 15.12 4.05 -0.32
N LEU A 171 14.55 4.59 -1.41
CA LEU A 171 15.07 4.29 -2.75
C LEU A 171 16.49 4.85 -2.88
N GLY A 172 17.35 4.08 -3.55
CA GLY A 172 18.71 4.49 -3.87
C GLY A 172 18.81 5.43 -5.07
N GLU A 173 20.01 5.51 -5.64
CA GLU A 173 20.29 6.36 -6.80
C GLU A 173 19.53 5.88 -8.06
N TYR A 174 19.21 6.84 -8.92
CA TYR A 174 18.61 6.56 -10.23
C TYR A 174 19.60 5.80 -11.12
N ILE A 175 19.18 4.64 -11.61
CA ILE A 175 20.03 3.77 -12.45
C ILE A 175 19.76 4.01 -13.93
N GLY A 176 18.49 4.16 -14.33
CA GLY A 176 18.16 4.30 -15.73
C GLY A 176 16.66 4.26 -16.02
N LYS A 177 16.28 4.77 -17.18
CA LYS A 177 14.89 4.76 -17.67
C LYS A 177 14.57 3.40 -18.29
N PHE A 178 13.32 2.94 -18.15
CA PHE A 178 12.86 1.74 -18.87
C PHE A 178 13.22 1.80 -20.36
N GLY A 179 13.81 0.73 -20.87
CA GLY A 179 14.31 0.65 -22.23
C GLY A 179 15.70 1.27 -22.48
N TYR A 180 16.42 1.72 -21.43
CA TYR A 180 17.78 2.28 -21.60
C TYR A 180 18.78 1.27 -22.16
N SER A 181 18.58 -0.02 -21.93
CA SER A 181 19.45 -1.10 -22.40
C SER A 181 19.41 -1.33 -23.92
N VAL A 182 18.38 -0.85 -24.61
CA VAL A 182 18.19 -1.02 -26.07
C VAL A 182 18.22 0.30 -26.85
N LYS A 183 18.52 1.40 -26.18
CA LYS A 183 18.75 2.68 -26.85
C LYS A 183 20.12 2.65 -27.54
N LYS A 184 20.12 2.80 -28.85
CA LYS A 184 21.33 3.13 -29.64
C LYS A 184 21.70 4.58 -29.47
#